data_19e7521c2d3198a7e5156ddfddd3672f
#
_entry.id   19e7521c2d3198a7e5156ddfddd3672f
#
_cell.length_a   1.000
_cell.length_b   1.000
_cell.length_c   1.000
_cell.angle_alpha   90.00
_cell.angle_beta   90.00
_cell.angle_gamma   90.00
#
_symmetry.space_group_name_H-M   'P 1'
#
loop_
_entity.id
_entity.type
_entity.pdbx_description
1 polymer ?
#
loop_
_entity_poly.entity_id
_entity_poly.type
_entity_poly.pdbx_seq_one_letter_code
_entity_poly.pdbx_strand_id
1 'polypeptide(L)'
;MANLGTLYTVSAPSGAGKTSLVSALVKSNPEVCVSVSHTTRPMRPGEVDGVNYHFVDHATFEKMLEDGAFLEHARVFSNLYGTSQQWVVDTLNQGIDVILEIDWQGAQQVRKLMPETVSLFILPPSLACLRQRLTGRGQDNDAVIEARMNEAISEMSHNVEADYLIVND
;
A
#
# COMPACT_ATOMS: atom_id res chain seq x y z
N MET A 1 23.27 1.06 20.97
CA MET A 1 21.82 1.23 20.80
C MET A 1 21.47 0.45 19.54
N ALA A 2 20.51 -0.46 19.59
CA ALA A 2 20.05 -1.14 18.38
C ALA A 2 19.45 -0.07 17.44
N ASN A 3 19.88 -0.05 16.16
CA ASN A 3 19.24 0.79 15.15
C ASN A 3 17.83 0.23 14.95
N LEU A 4 16.83 1.05 15.19
CA LEU A 4 15.45 0.73 14.84
C LEU A 4 15.30 0.84 13.32
N GLY A 5 14.49 -0.03 12.72
CA GLY A 5 14.06 0.11 11.34
C GLY A 5 13.18 1.35 11.14
N THR A 6 13.04 1.77 9.91
CA THR A 6 12.21 2.92 9.51
C THR A 6 10.91 2.42 8.87
N LEU A 7 9.80 3.07 9.21
CA LEU A 7 8.51 2.80 8.57
C LEU A 7 8.31 3.73 7.38
N TYR A 8 8.00 3.14 6.23
CA TYR A 8 7.69 3.85 4.99
C TYR A 8 6.26 3.56 4.52
N THR A 9 5.56 4.57 4.07
CA THR A 9 4.34 4.40 3.28
C THR A 9 4.64 4.72 1.83
N VAL A 10 4.17 3.88 0.92
CA VAL A 10 4.31 4.06 -0.52
C VAL A 10 2.93 4.09 -1.13
N SER A 11 2.55 5.25 -1.65
CA SER A 11 1.28 5.49 -2.32
C SER A 11 1.51 5.83 -3.78
N ALA A 12 0.56 5.49 -4.63
CA ALA A 12 0.63 5.76 -6.06
C ALA A 12 -0.74 5.58 -6.70
N PRO A 13 -1.07 6.30 -7.77
CA PRO A 13 -2.23 5.98 -8.58
C PRO A 13 -2.06 4.63 -9.27
N SER A 14 -3.18 3.98 -9.58
CA SER A 14 -3.17 2.75 -10.38
C SER A 14 -2.44 2.97 -11.70
N GLY A 15 -1.53 2.08 -12.08
CA GLY A 15 -0.73 2.18 -13.30
C GLY A 15 0.59 2.95 -13.18
N ALA A 16 0.91 3.53 -12.02
CA ALA A 16 2.19 4.21 -11.80
C ALA A 16 3.38 3.26 -11.61
N GLY A 17 3.14 1.94 -11.44
CA GLY A 17 4.20 0.93 -11.30
C GLY A 17 4.65 0.69 -9.86
N LYS A 18 3.88 1.07 -8.86
CA LYS A 18 4.20 0.91 -7.43
C LYS A 18 4.67 -0.51 -7.08
N THR A 19 3.87 -1.52 -7.39
CA THR A 19 4.14 -2.92 -7.03
C THR A 19 5.44 -3.43 -7.65
N SER A 20 5.71 -3.09 -8.91
CA SER A 20 6.96 -3.48 -9.59
C SER A 20 8.18 -2.85 -8.94
N LEU A 21 8.09 -1.55 -8.63
CA LEU A 21 9.18 -0.80 -8.01
C LEU A 21 9.49 -1.31 -6.60
N VAL A 22 8.47 -1.48 -5.76
CA VAL A 22 8.61 -2.00 -4.40
C VAL A 22 9.14 -3.43 -4.41
N SER A 23 8.64 -4.30 -5.31
CA SER A 23 9.14 -5.67 -5.46
C SER A 23 10.61 -5.72 -5.85
N ALA A 24 11.06 -4.86 -6.75
CA ALA A 24 12.47 -4.77 -7.14
C ALA A 24 13.35 -4.30 -5.97
N LEU A 25 12.88 -3.30 -5.21
CA LEU A 25 13.59 -2.78 -4.05
C LEU A 25 13.80 -3.86 -2.97
N VAL A 26 12.74 -4.55 -2.58
CA VAL A 26 12.79 -5.59 -1.54
C VAL A 26 13.68 -6.76 -1.95
N LYS A 27 13.67 -7.15 -3.23
CA LYS A 27 14.57 -8.20 -3.73
C LYS A 27 16.05 -7.85 -3.64
N SER A 28 16.38 -6.56 -3.74
CA SER A 28 17.77 -6.09 -3.69
C SER A 28 18.25 -5.70 -2.29
N ASN A 29 17.34 -5.60 -1.31
CA ASN A 29 17.64 -5.14 0.04
C ASN A 29 17.04 -6.08 1.09
N PRO A 30 17.83 -6.97 1.69
CA PRO A 30 17.32 -7.93 2.68
C PRO A 30 16.89 -7.29 4.02
N GLU A 31 17.29 -6.04 4.26
CA GLU A 31 16.92 -5.29 5.47
C GLU A 31 15.61 -4.50 5.30
N VAL A 32 14.91 -4.69 4.16
CA VAL A 32 13.63 -4.05 3.85
C VAL A 32 12.59 -5.10 3.53
N CYS A 33 11.41 -4.99 4.13
CA CYS A 33 10.30 -5.89 3.84
C CYS A 33 8.99 -5.12 3.61
N VAL A 34 8.02 -5.77 2.96
CA VAL A 34 6.65 -5.27 2.82
C VAL A 34 5.79 -5.90 3.90
N SER A 35 4.94 -5.10 4.55
CA SER A 35 3.97 -5.62 5.49
C SER A 35 2.92 -6.47 4.78
N VAL A 36 2.59 -7.61 5.38
CA VAL A 36 1.50 -8.48 4.93
C VAL A 36 0.22 -8.06 5.64
N SER A 37 -0.72 -7.48 4.89
CA SER A 37 -1.99 -6.99 5.43
C SER A 37 -2.97 -8.12 5.73
N HIS A 38 -3.87 -7.88 6.67
CA HIS A 38 -5.06 -8.70 6.90
C HIS A 38 -6.17 -8.34 5.92
N THR A 39 -6.96 -9.31 5.49
CA THR A 39 -8.13 -9.06 4.64
C THR A 39 -9.25 -10.07 4.90
N THR A 40 -10.49 -9.61 4.72
CA THR A 40 -11.68 -10.46 4.72
C THR A 40 -12.03 -10.99 3.32
N ARG A 41 -11.28 -10.55 2.29
CA ARG A 41 -11.45 -11.07 0.94
C ARG A 41 -11.08 -12.56 0.90
N PRO A 42 -11.89 -13.40 0.26
CA PRO A 42 -11.52 -14.79 0.03
C PRO A 42 -10.18 -14.93 -0.72
N MET A 43 -9.39 -15.90 -0.32
CA MET A 43 -8.13 -16.25 -0.99
C MET A 43 -8.40 -16.67 -2.43
N ARG A 44 -7.60 -16.17 -3.37
CA ARG A 44 -7.65 -16.53 -4.79
C ARG A 44 -6.72 -17.70 -5.07
N PRO A 45 -6.97 -18.46 -6.18
CA PRO A 45 -6.02 -19.48 -6.62
C PRO A 45 -4.60 -18.92 -6.80
N GLY A 46 -3.61 -19.60 -6.23
CA GLY A 46 -2.21 -19.18 -6.27
C GLY A 46 -1.76 -18.24 -5.14
N GLU A 47 -2.68 -17.73 -4.34
CA GLU A 47 -2.33 -16.97 -3.13
C GLU A 47 -2.04 -17.91 -1.97
N VAL A 48 -1.20 -17.45 -1.04
CA VAL A 48 -0.81 -18.17 0.17
C VAL A 48 -1.08 -17.30 1.39
N ASP A 49 -1.78 -17.88 2.38
CA ASP A 49 -2.03 -17.22 3.65
C ASP A 49 -0.72 -16.92 4.38
N GLY A 50 -0.64 -15.73 4.96
CA GLY A 50 0.57 -15.22 5.63
C GLY A 50 1.68 -14.75 4.68
N VAL A 51 1.50 -14.89 3.35
CA VAL A 51 2.45 -14.43 2.34
C VAL A 51 1.85 -13.28 1.52
N ASN A 52 0.71 -13.49 0.90
CA ASN A 52 0.02 -12.46 0.13
C ASN A 52 -0.83 -11.57 1.05
N TYR A 53 -1.59 -12.19 1.93
CA TYR A 53 -2.39 -11.59 2.98
C TYR A 53 -2.51 -12.57 4.15
N HIS A 54 -2.89 -12.06 5.32
CA HIS A 54 -3.51 -12.85 6.38
C HIS A 54 -5.01 -12.87 6.11
N PHE A 55 -5.52 -13.99 5.62
CA PHE A 55 -6.94 -14.15 5.28
C PHE A 55 -7.73 -14.49 6.54
N VAL A 56 -8.65 -13.62 6.93
CA VAL A 56 -9.47 -13.76 8.13
C VAL A 56 -10.95 -13.58 7.79
N ASP A 57 -11.84 -14.09 8.62
CA ASP A 57 -13.27 -13.80 8.51
C ASP A 57 -13.62 -12.39 9.01
N HIS A 58 -14.83 -11.93 8.71
CA HIS A 58 -15.31 -10.60 9.14
C HIS A 58 -15.31 -10.45 10.65
N ALA A 59 -15.77 -11.46 11.39
CA ALA A 59 -15.84 -11.41 12.85
C ALA A 59 -14.46 -11.25 13.49
N THR A 60 -13.47 -11.97 12.99
CA THR A 60 -12.06 -11.84 13.42
C THR A 60 -11.52 -10.45 13.12
N PHE A 61 -11.77 -9.92 11.91
CA PHE A 61 -11.31 -8.59 11.53
C PHE A 61 -11.96 -7.49 12.39
N GLU A 62 -13.27 -7.58 12.63
CA GLU A 62 -14.00 -6.63 13.47
C GLU A 62 -13.47 -6.64 14.90
N LYS A 63 -13.20 -7.83 15.46
CA LYS A 63 -12.57 -7.93 16.77
C LYS A 63 -11.20 -7.26 16.81
N MET A 64 -10.36 -7.45 15.78
CA MET A 64 -9.06 -6.78 15.68
C MET A 64 -9.21 -5.25 15.61
N LEU A 65 -10.26 -4.74 14.95
CA LEU A 65 -10.57 -3.30 14.93
C LEU A 65 -10.94 -2.79 16.33
N GLU A 66 -11.82 -3.50 17.05
CA GLU A 66 -12.23 -3.14 18.41
C GLU A 66 -11.03 -3.15 19.38
N ASP A 67 -10.11 -4.09 19.21
CA ASP A 67 -8.89 -4.20 20.01
C ASP A 67 -7.81 -3.15 19.62
N GLY A 68 -8.06 -2.31 18.60
CA GLY A 68 -7.10 -1.30 18.14
C GLY A 68 -5.84 -1.89 17.49
N ALA A 69 -5.96 -3.08 16.88
CA ALA A 69 -4.83 -3.85 16.37
C ALA A 69 -4.24 -3.31 15.06
N PHE A 70 -4.88 -2.37 14.39
CA PHE A 70 -4.46 -1.87 13.08
C PHE A 70 -3.86 -0.45 13.13
N LEU A 71 -2.75 -0.25 12.42
CA LEU A 71 -2.21 1.08 12.11
C LEU A 71 -3.10 1.85 11.14
N GLU A 72 -3.63 1.14 10.16
CA GLU A 72 -4.58 1.64 9.18
C GLU A 72 -5.53 0.52 8.77
N HIS A 73 -6.70 0.89 8.34
CA HIS A 73 -7.66 -0.03 7.75
C HIS A 73 -8.51 0.69 6.71
N ALA A 74 -9.01 -0.07 5.75
CA ALA A 74 -9.86 0.43 4.68
C ALA A 74 -10.90 -0.62 4.29
N ARG A 75 -12.02 -0.12 3.76
CA ARG A 75 -13.01 -0.94 3.07
C ARG A 75 -12.87 -0.72 1.58
N VAL A 76 -12.68 -1.80 0.84
CA VAL A 76 -12.66 -1.78 -0.63
C VAL A 76 -13.76 -2.72 -1.10
N PHE A 77 -14.81 -2.14 -1.69
CA PHE A 77 -16.08 -2.83 -1.95
C PHE A 77 -16.65 -3.47 -0.68
N SER A 78 -16.85 -4.78 -0.66
CA SER A 78 -17.36 -5.53 0.49
C SER A 78 -16.28 -6.07 1.41
N ASN A 79 -15.00 -5.89 1.08
CA ASN A 79 -13.89 -6.47 1.82
C ASN A 79 -13.18 -5.42 2.69
N LEU A 80 -12.63 -5.90 3.79
CA LEU A 80 -11.83 -5.11 4.72
C LEU A 80 -10.36 -5.45 4.55
N TYR A 81 -9.51 -4.45 4.75
CA TYR A 81 -8.05 -4.56 4.70
C TYR A 81 -7.46 -3.80 5.87
N GLY A 82 -6.40 -4.30 6.47
CA GLY A 82 -5.75 -3.62 7.58
C GLY A 82 -4.32 -4.08 7.81
N THR A 83 -3.50 -3.16 8.31
CA THR A 83 -2.09 -3.40 8.65
C THR A 83 -1.93 -3.55 10.16
N SER A 84 -1.40 -4.68 10.61
CA SER A 84 -1.16 -4.96 12.03
C SER A 84 -0.10 -4.02 12.61
N GLN A 85 -0.48 -3.28 13.64
CA GLN A 85 0.43 -2.40 14.38
C GLN A 85 1.52 -3.19 15.10
N GLN A 86 1.15 -4.29 15.76
CA GLN A 86 2.10 -5.10 16.53
C GLN A 86 3.19 -5.69 15.63
N TRP A 87 2.79 -6.25 14.48
CA TRP A 87 3.75 -6.83 13.53
C TRP A 87 4.75 -5.77 13.04
N VAL A 88 4.26 -4.57 12.71
CA VAL A 88 5.12 -3.46 12.26
C VAL A 88 6.12 -3.07 13.35
N VAL A 89 5.64 -2.85 14.57
CA VAL A 89 6.50 -2.47 15.70
C VAL A 89 7.56 -3.54 15.98
N ASP A 90 7.17 -4.82 16.01
CA ASP A 90 8.10 -5.93 16.26
C ASP A 90 9.17 -6.03 15.17
N THR A 91 8.80 -5.78 13.91
CA THR A 91 9.73 -5.81 12.78
C THR A 91 10.71 -4.64 12.83
N LEU A 92 10.22 -3.42 13.10
CA LEU A 92 11.06 -2.23 13.25
C LEU A 92 12.06 -2.39 14.42
N ASN A 93 11.65 -3.03 15.51
CA ASN A 93 12.51 -3.30 16.67
C ASN A 93 13.66 -4.27 16.36
N GLN A 94 13.54 -5.05 15.29
CA GLN A 94 14.61 -5.93 14.78
C GLN A 94 15.60 -5.19 13.87
N GLY A 95 15.39 -3.89 13.62
CA GLY A 95 16.22 -3.08 12.73
C GLY A 95 15.87 -3.27 11.24
N ILE A 96 14.71 -3.85 10.94
CA ILE A 96 14.24 -4.07 9.58
C ILE A 96 13.32 -2.94 9.18
N ASP A 97 13.56 -2.35 8.03
CA ASP A 97 12.71 -1.32 7.43
C ASP A 97 11.42 -1.95 6.88
N VAL A 98 10.29 -1.28 7.12
CA VAL A 98 8.97 -1.78 6.72
C VAL A 98 8.34 -0.83 5.71
N ILE A 99 7.87 -1.37 4.59
CA ILE A 99 7.09 -0.66 3.58
C ILE A 99 5.62 -1.05 3.70
N LEU A 100 4.75 -0.06 3.77
CA LEU A 100 3.31 -0.21 3.63
C LEU A 100 2.90 0.28 2.24
N GLU A 101 2.38 -0.64 1.42
CA GLU A 101 1.76 -0.30 0.14
C GLU A 101 0.28 0.04 0.36
N ILE A 102 0.00 1.30 0.62
CA ILE A 102 -1.33 1.81 0.97
C ILE A 102 -1.68 3.04 0.15
N ASP A 103 -2.95 3.42 0.13
CA ASP A 103 -3.39 4.67 -0.48
C ASP A 103 -3.09 5.89 0.42
N TRP A 104 -3.40 7.08 -0.07
CA TRP A 104 -3.18 8.32 0.68
C TRP A 104 -4.00 8.38 1.97
N GLN A 105 -5.20 7.79 2.01
CA GLN A 105 -6.04 7.76 3.21
C GLN A 105 -5.40 6.89 4.30
N GLY A 106 -4.89 5.72 3.92
CA GLY A 106 -4.13 4.85 4.81
C GLY A 106 -2.86 5.53 5.31
N ALA A 107 -2.14 6.23 4.44
CA ALA A 107 -0.94 6.99 4.81
C ALA A 107 -1.25 8.08 5.86
N GLN A 108 -2.39 8.77 5.74
CA GLN A 108 -2.83 9.73 6.75
C GLN A 108 -3.13 9.07 8.11
N GLN A 109 -3.75 7.89 8.12
CA GLN A 109 -4.02 7.14 9.36
C GLN A 109 -2.71 6.74 10.04
N VAL A 110 -1.77 6.19 9.30
CA VAL A 110 -0.45 5.78 9.82
C VAL A 110 0.30 6.96 10.40
N ARG A 111 0.34 8.08 9.70
CA ARG A 111 1.04 9.30 10.16
C ARG A 111 0.51 9.83 11.49
N LYS A 112 -0.80 9.66 11.76
CA LYS A 112 -1.40 10.08 13.06
C LYS A 112 -0.90 9.23 14.21
N LEU A 113 -0.68 7.93 14.00
CA LEU A 113 -0.25 6.98 15.03
C LEU A 113 1.27 6.90 15.14
N MET A 114 1.97 7.04 14.01
CA MET A 114 3.43 6.98 13.90
C MET A 114 3.96 8.18 13.11
N PRO A 115 4.12 9.36 13.73
CA PRO A 115 4.52 10.60 13.05
C PRO A 115 5.89 10.54 12.38
N GLU A 116 6.78 9.66 12.83
CA GLU A 116 8.12 9.45 12.26
C GLU A 116 8.10 8.69 10.92
N THR A 117 6.92 8.25 10.46
CA THR A 117 6.78 7.53 9.20
C THR A 117 7.18 8.41 8.02
N VAL A 118 8.00 7.85 7.14
CA VAL A 118 8.42 8.51 5.89
C VAL A 118 7.43 8.17 4.77
N SER A 119 6.82 9.16 4.17
CA SER A 119 5.84 9.01 3.10
C SER A 119 6.45 9.21 1.73
N LEU A 120 6.25 8.24 0.85
CA LEU A 120 6.69 8.26 -0.54
C LEU A 120 5.46 8.22 -1.44
N PHE A 121 5.45 9.04 -2.49
CA PHE A 121 4.42 9.03 -3.52
C PHE A 121 5.04 8.81 -4.89
N ILE A 122 4.57 7.79 -5.61
CA ILE A 122 5.06 7.46 -6.95
C ILE A 122 4.13 8.07 -7.98
N LEU A 123 4.71 8.81 -8.89
CA LEU A 123 4.01 9.44 -10.01
C LEU A 123 4.41 8.78 -11.33
N PRO A 124 3.50 8.68 -12.30
CA PRO A 124 3.87 8.36 -13.67
C PRO A 124 4.61 9.56 -14.29
N PRO A 125 5.43 9.37 -15.34
CA PRO A 125 6.17 10.47 -15.96
C PRO A 125 5.24 11.47 -16.68
N SER A 126 4.06 11.03 -17.10
CA SER A 126 3.02 11.88 -17.70
C SER A 126 1.64 11.22 -17.63
N LEU A 127 0.59 12.02 -17.80
CA LEU A 127 -0.78 11.51 -17.95
C LEU A 127 -0.94 10.64 -19.22
N ALA A 128 -0.21 10.97 -20.29
CA ALA A 128 -0.23 10.18 -21.52
C ALA A 128 0.36 8.78 -21.28
N CYS A 129 1.49 8.69 -20.58
CA CYS A 129 2.09 7.42 -20.19
C CYS A 129 1.17 6.62 -19.26
N LEU A 130 0.54 7.27 -18.28
CA LEU A 130 -0.42 6.62 -17.40
C LEU A 130 -1.60 6.02 -18.18
N ARG A 131 -2.20 6.80 -19.10
CA ARG A 131 -3.26 6.33 -19.99
C ARG A 131 -2.83 5.11 -20.79
N GLN A 132 -1.64 5.15 -21.38
CA GLN A 132 -1.08 4.03 -22.13
C GLN A 132 -0.91 2.78 -21.28
N ARG A 133 -0.42 2.91 -20.04
CA ARG A 133 -0.26 1.80 -19.09
C ARG A 133 -1.61 1.20 -18.66
N LEU A 134 -2.64 2.05 -18.47
CA LEU A 134 -3.99 1.59 -18.15
C LEU A 134 -4.68 0.89 -19.33
N THR A 135 -4.49 1.41 -20.54
CA THR A 135 -5.04 0.83 -21.79
C THR A 135 -4.35 -0.48 -22.15
N GLY A 136 -3.05 -0.60 -21.96
CA GLY A 136 -2.24 -1.76 -22.33
C GLY A 136 -2.58 -3.06 -21.59
N ARG A 137 -3.42 -3.02 -20.57
CA ARG A 137 -3.96 -4.21 -19.88
C ARG A 137 -5.09 -4.92 -20.65
N GLY A 138 -5.57 -4.33 -21.77
CA GLY A 138 -6.29 -4.99 -22.86
C GLY A 138 -7.72 -5.47 -22.59
N GLN A 139 -8.36 -5.09 -21.48
CA GLN A 139 -9.68 -5.62 -21.09
C GLN A 139 -10.77 -4.54 -20.84
N ASP A 140 -10.41 -3.26 -20.91
CA ASP A 140 -11.32 -2.18 -20.53
C ASP A 140 -11.75 -1.36 -21.74
N ASN A 141 -13.03 -0.95 -21.76
CA ASN A 141 -13.54 0.00 -22.73
C ASN A 141 -13.13 1.45 -22.37
N ASP A 142 -13.30 2.39 -23.29
CA ASP A 142 -12.92 3.79 -23.12
C ASP A 142 -13.53 4.44 -21.88
N ALA A 143 -14.79 4.12 -21.55
CA ALA A 143 -15.46 4.67 -20.37
C ALA A 143 -14.80 4.20 -19.06
N VAL A 144 -14.35 2.96 -18.99
CA VAL A 144 -13.62 2.41 -17.82
C VAL A 144 -12.25 3.06 -17.72
N ILE A 145 -11.56 3.26 -18.85
CA ILE A 145 -10.25 3.93 -18.88
C ILE A 145 -10.37 5.37 -18.39
N GLU A 146 -11.39 6.12 -18.86
CA GLU A 146 -11.64 7.49 -18.40
C GLU A 146 -11.95 7.54 -16.89
N ALA A 147 -12.76 6.63 -16.37
CA ALA A 147 -13.05 6.55 -14.94
C ALA A 147 -11.77 6.31 -14.13
N ARG A 148 -10.90 5.38 -14.56
CA ARG A 148 -9.60 5.11 -13.93
C ARG A 148 -8.64 6.29 -14.01
N MET A 149 -8.62 7.01 -15.14
CA MET A 149 -7.82 8.22 -15.28
C MET A 149 -8.26 9.31 -14.31
N ASN A 150 -9.57 9.53 -14.17
CA ASN A 150 -10.11 10.52 -13.23
C ASN A 150 -9.79 10.15 -11.77
N GLU A 151 -9.92 8.88 -11.41
CA GLU A 151 -9.54 8.37 -10.10
C GLU A 151 -8.03 8.58 -9.85
N ALA A 152 -7.18 8.23 -10.81
CA ALA A 152 -5.74 8.43 -10.70
C ALA A 152 -5.34 9.90 -10.55
N ILE A 153 -6.00 10.82 -11.27
CA ILE A 153 -5.78 12.27 -11.13
C ILE A 153 -6.17 12.74 -9.72
N SER A 154 -7.31 12.25 -9.20
CA SER A 154 -7.74 12.54 -7.84
C SER A 154 -6.72 12.03 -6.80
N GLU A 155 -6.24 10.81 -6.93
CA GLU A 155 -5.20 10.24 -6.06
C GLU A 155 -3.90 11.04 -6.15
N MET A 156 -3.47 11.42 -7.36
CA MET A 156 -2.24 12.21 -7.57
C MET A 156 -2.32 13.60 -6.92
N SER A 157 -3.49 14.17 -6.70
CA SER A 157 -3.63 15.46 -6.00
C SER A 157 -3.13 15.42 -4.55
N HIS A 158 -3.05 14.23 -3.96
CA HIS A 158 -2.54 14.02 -2.59
C HIS A 158 -1.02 13.87 -2.51
N ASN A 159 -0.29 13.96 -3.64
CA ASN A 159 1.18 13.89 -3.66
C ASN A 159 1.86 14.94 -2.78
N VAL A 160 1.21 16.08 -2.57
CA VAL A 160 1.72 17.18 -1.73
C VAL A 160 1.83 16.82 -0.25
N GLU A 161 1.17 15.75 0.20
CA GLU A 161 1.21 15.26 1.57
C GLU A 161 2.42 14.35 1.82
N ALA A 162 3.12 13.90 0.77
CA ALA A 162 4.27 13.00 0.87
C ALA A 162 5.57 13.77 1.18
N ASP A 163 6.48 13.09 1.88
CA ASP A 163 7.82 13.61 2.16
C ASP A 163 8.70 13.56 0.90
N TYR A 164 8.50 12.55 0.06
CA TYR A 164 9.25 12.34 -1.18
C TYR A 164 8.34 11.99 -2.35
N LEU A 165 8.67 12.55 -3.51
CA LEU A 165 8.03 12.22 -4.78
C LEU A 165 9.02 11.44 -5.67
N ILE A 166 8.55 10.35 -6.25
CA ILE A 166 9.32 9.51 -7.17
C ILE A 166 8.59 9.49 -8.52
N VAL A 167 9.23 9.94 -9.57
CA VAL A 167 8.72 9.80 -10.93
C VAL A 167 9.26 8.49 -11.50
N ASN A 168 8.36 7.58 -11.86
CA ASN A 168 8.69 6.25 -12.37
C ASN A 168 8.55 6.22 -13.90
N ASP A 169 9.68 6.36 -14.58
CA ASP A 169 9.83 6.31 -16.04
C ASP A 169 9.65 4.90 -16.62
#